data_7fbc878206f4a25ccd6e6d744dc0b6a9
#
_entry.id   7fbc878206f4a25ccd6e6d744dc0b6a9
#
_cell.length_a   1.000
_cell.length_b   1.000
_cell.length_c   1.000
_cell.angle_alpha   90.00
_cell.angle_beta   90.00
_cell.angle_gamma   90.00
#
_symmetry.space_group_name_H-M   'P 1'
#
loop_
_entity.id
_entity.type
_entity.pdbx_description
1 polymer ?
#
loop_
_entity_poly.entity_id
_entity_poly.type
_entity_poly.pdbx_seq_one_letter_code
_entity_poly.pdbx_strand_id
1 'polypeptide(L)'
;MTRIVVLGGGFAGLEAIRVLERGLGQRADVELLLVSDRNYLLFTPLLPQVASSLVEPRHIVQPIRDIRGARRFRFRRDTVQGIDLAGRSVILADGTVAYDRLVIALGGITPTFGIPGVEEHAFGYKRLDDAVLLRDHLIDLAEHADHEPDRERRRRMLTVCVVGGGYTGIELIAELEDFFRSYVVPRYRGIEPGDYRLIVIEAGDEILRGVHPTLAERAQRRLNREGIEIRTRTRVTRVLPGAVEVSGSAQIPVGLTIWAAGVKGHSTLAGLPVMRDRLGRIIVSSTLQIPGHPEVYGAGDAVVIDDDPKGSIPIIPAALAHGRLAAENIIAGLEGRPVAAIDFAPRGMLVSLGERDAVVEVMGFKFSGYPAWLFWNALHLYKLVGFRKQIQVALDWSLAQFFPRDSSVMRHPPRCSICAQRPAPGEREVA
;
A
#
# COMPACT_ATOMS: atom_id res chain seq x y z
N MET A 1 -18.62 32.99 -4.07
CA MET A 1 -17.56 32.10 -4.61
C MET A 1 -17.62 30.77 -3.85
N THR A 2 -17.93 29.69 -4.55
CA THR A 2 -18.06 28.35 -3.94
C THR A 2 -16.71 27.69 -3.83
N ARG A 3 -16.27 27.35 -2.64
CA ARG A 3 -15.01 26.66 -2.40
C ARG A 3 -15.23 25.15 -2.23
N ILE A 4 -14.61 24.35 -3.10
CA ILE A 4 -14.63 22.89 -3.04
C ILE A 4 -13.25 22.43 -2.62
N VAL A 5 -13.19 21.71 -1.48
CA VAL A 5 -11.94 21.19 -0.93
C VAL A 5 -11.91 19.68 -1.06
N VAL A 6 -10.80 19.13 -1.59
CA VAL A 6 -10.53 17.69 -1.67
C VAL A 6 -9.35 17.37 -0.77
N LEU A 7 -9.53 16.44 0.16
CA LEU A 7 -8.50 16.01 1.11
C LEU A 7 -7.91 14.67 0.69
N GLY A 8 -6.61 14.66 0.40
CA GLY A 8 -5.85 13.48 0.02
C GLY A 8 -5.48 13.43 -1.46
N GLY A 9 -4.17 13.29 -1.74
CA GLY A 9 -3.58 13.19 -3.08
C GLY A 9 -3.45 11.75 -3.60
N GLY A 10 -4.26 10.81 -3.09
CA GLY A 10 -4.35 9.43 -3.56
C GLY A 10 -5.26 9.28 -4.79
N PHE A 11 -5.54 8.03 -5.18
CA PHE A 11 -6.34 7.72 -6.37
C PHE A 11 -7.73 8.36 -6.34
N ALA A 12 -8.45 8.27 -5.21
CA ALA A 12 -9.79 8.82 -5.08
C ALA A 12 -9.78 10.35 -5.15
N GLY A 13 -8.91 11.01 -4.39
CA GLY A 13 -8.86 12.48 -4.34
C GLY A 13 -8.38 13.10 -5.66
N LEU A 14 -7.40 12.48 -6.32
CA LEU A 14 -6.95 12.94 -7.64
C LEU A 14 -7.98 12.73 -8.74
N GLU A 15 -8.72 11.63 -8.73
CA GLU A 15 -9.81 11.45 -9.69
C GLU A 15 -10.93 12.47 -9.41
N ALA A 16 -11.29 12.71 -8.14
CA ALA A 16 -12.27 13.71 -7.76
C ALA A 16 -11.89 15.10 -8.25
N ILE A 17 -10.67 15.57 -7.97
CA ILE A 17 -10.24 16.91 -8.37
C ILE A 17 -10.17 17.08 -9.89
N ARG A 18 -9.78 16.01 -10.62
CA ARG A 18 -9.74 16.02 -12.10
C ARG A 18 -11.14 16.08 -12.72
N VAL A 19 -12.12 15.41 -12.14
CA VAL A 19 -13.52 15.47 -12.59
C VAL A 19 -14.09 16.86 -12.29
N LEU A 20 -13.88 17.41 -11.08
CA LEU A 20 -14.27 18.76 -10.72
C LEU A 20 -13.63 19.82 -11.63
N GLU A 21 -12.35 19.70 -11.93
CA GLU A 21 -11.63 20.61 -12.82
C GLU A 21 -12.22 20.62 -14.24
N ARG A 22 -12.53 19.44 -14.77
CA ARG A 22 -13.16 19.33 -16.09
C ARG A 22 -14.56 19.95 -16.15
N GLY A 23 -15.36 19.72 -15.10
CA GLY A 23 -16.75 20.20 -15.05
C GLY A 23 -16.88 21.66 -14.63
N LEU A 24 -16.05 22.13 -13.71
CA LEU A 24 -16.20 23.42 -13.05
C LEU A 24 -15.01 24.39 -13.21
N GLY A 25 -13.88 23.92 -13.72
CA GLY A 25 -12.64 24.70 -13.74
C GLY A 25 -12.68 25.98 -14.62
N GLN A 26 -13.71 26.15 -15.46
CA GLN A 26 -13.94 27.37 -16.23
C GLN A 26 -14.80 28.42 -15.48
N ARG A 27 -15.42 28.01 -14.36
CA ARG A 27 -16.33 28.87 -13.60
C ARG A 27 -15.53 29.80 -12.68
N ALA A 28 -15.68 31.10 -12.87
CA ALA A 28 -15.01 32.12 -12.05
C ALA A 28 -15.54 32.19 -10.61
N ASP A 29 -16.75 31.67 -10.36
CA ASP A 29 -17.42 31.61 -9.06
C ASP A 29 -17.06 30.37 -8.23
N VAL A 30 -16.15 29.47 -8.76
CA VAL A 30 -15.73 28.24 -8.09
C VAL A 30 -14.23 28.24 -7.85
N GLU A 31 -13.84 27.96 -6.62
CA GLU A 31 -12.45 27.67 -6.23
C GLU A 31 -12.29 26.19 -5.93
N LEU A 32 -11.33 25.53 -6.60
CA LEU A 32 -10.98 24.14 -6.37
C LEU A 32 -9.66 24.06 -5.61
N LEU A 33 -9.64 23.35 -4.47
CA LEU A 33 -8.44 23.17 -3.65
C LEU A 33 -8.23 21.67 -3.36
N LEU A 34 -7.04 21.16 -3.70
CA LEU A 34 -6.57 19.85 -3.27
C LEU A 34 -5.55 20.03 -2.14
N VAL A 35 -5.77 19.35 -1.01
CA VAL A 35 -4.83 19.30 0.13
C VAL A 35 -4.28 17.90 0.29
N SER A 36 -2.96 17.74 0.41
CA SER A 36 -2.31 16.47 0.67
C SER A 36 -0.98 16.67 1.40
N ASP A 37 -0.62 15.74 2.27
CA ASP A 37 0.68 15.68 2.96
C ASP A 37 1.86 15.46 2.01
N ARG A 38 1.60 14.86 0.83
CA ARG A 38 2.58 14.57 -0.23
C ARG A 38 2.24 15.34 -1.49
N ASN A 39 3.29 15.71 -2.22
CA ASN A 39 3.16 16.41 -3.49
C ASN A 39 3.11 15.47 -4.71
N TYR A 40 2.89 14.17 -4.48
CA TYR A 40 2.86 13.15 -5.52
C TYR A 40 1.76 12.10 -5.30
N LEU A 41 1.29 11.53 -6.40
CA LEU A 41 0.56 10.27 -6.42
C LEU A 41 1.56 9.12 -6.36
N LEU A 42 1.34 8.16 -5.46
CA LEU A 42 2.08 6.91 -5.39
C LEU A 42 1.30 5.81 -6.13
N PHE A 43 1.95 5.14 -7.07
CA PHE A 43 1.39 3.97 -7.74
C PHE A 43 1.70 2.71 -6.94
N THR A 44 0.87 2.45 -5.95
CA THR A 44 1.07 1.40 -4.93
C THR A 44 1.25 -0.04 -5.46
N PRO A 45 0.71 -0.46 -6.64
CA PRO A 45 0.93 -1.82 -7.12
C PRO A 45 2.40 -2.18 -7.39
N LEU A 46 3.26 -1.18 -7.62
CA LEU A 46 4.69 -1.40 -7.86
C LEU A 46 5.56 -1.26 -6.59
N LEU A 47 4.96 -1.07 -5.41
CA LEU A 47 5.72 -1.04 -4.14
C LEU A 47 6.54 -2.32 -3.89
N PRO A 48 6.05 -3.55 -4.15
CA PRO A 48 6.86 -4.75 -3.99
C PRO A 48 8.17 -4.70 -4.80
N GLN A 49 8.10 -4.18 -6.01
CA GLN A 49 9.26 -4.06 -6.90
C GLN A 49 10.26 -2.97 -6.45
N VAL A 50 9.80 -1.96 -5.68
CA VAL A 50 10.71 -1.02 -5.01
C VAL A 50 11.42 -1.70 -3.84
N ALA A 51 10.70 -2.48 -3.03
CA ALA A 51 11.28 -3.19 -1.90
C ALA A 51 12.32 -4.24 -2.31
N SER A 52 12.23 -4.78 -3.52
CA SER A 52 13.18 -5.75 -4.10
C SER A 52 14.25 -5.11 -4.99
N SER A 53 14.36 -3.79 -5.05
CA SER A 53 15.28 -3.07 -5.96
C SER A 53 15.05 -3.33 -7.46
N LEU A 54 13.88 -3.83 -7.86
CA LEU A 54 13.56 -4.06 -9.27
C LEU A 54 13.19 -2.76 -9.99
N VAL A 55 12.52 -1.84 -9.28
CA VAL A 55 12.07 -0.55 -9.82
C VAL A 55 12.54 0.59 -8.91
N GLU A 56 13.05 1.65 -9.52
CA GLU A 56 13.51 2.84 -8.81
C GLU A 56 12.32 3.56 -8.13
N PRO A 57 12.43 3.93 -6.83
CA PRO A 57 11.34 4.56 -6.08
C PRO A 57 10.70 5.76 -6.76
N ARG A 58 11.50 6.59 -7.44
CA ARG A 58 11.01 7.78 -8.15
C ARG A 58 10.22 7.46 -9.41
N HIS A 59 10.31 6.25 -9.95
CA HIS A 59 9.60 5.88 -11.18
C HIS A 59 8.13 5.56 -10.93
N ILE A 60 7.75 5.18 -9.71
CA ILE A 60 6.36 4.86 -9.34
C ILE A 60 5.61 6.03 -8.71
N VAL A 61 6.18 7.23 -8.69
CA VAL A 61 5.53 8.45 -8.18
C VAL A 61 5.38 9.50 -9.27
N GLN A 62 4.22 10.15 -9.29
CA GLN A 62 3.91 11.24 -10.21
C GLN A 62 3.63 12.51 -9.44
N PRO A 63 4.42 13.59 -9.61
CA PRO A 63 4.13 14.87 -8.97
C PRO A 63 2.73 15.38 -9.34
N ILE A 64 1.96 15.82 -8.34
CA ILE A 64 0.58 16.28 -8.54
C ILE A 64 0.53 17.48 -9.50
N ARG A 65 1.50 18.38 -9.41
CA ARG A 65 1.57 19.59 -10.27
C ARG A 65 1.91 19.29 -11.73
N ASP A 66 2.46 18.09 -12.02
CA ASP A 66 2.84 17.65 -13.37
C ASP A 66 1.77 16.76 -14.01
N ILE A 67 0.67 16.49 -13.31
CA ILE A 67 -0.46 15.74 -13.89
C ILE A 67 -1.13 16.63 -14.94
N ARG A 68 -1.25 16.11 -16.16
CA ARG A 68 -1.88 16.84 -17.28
C ARG A 68 -3.29 17.26 -16.91
N GLY A 69 -3.60 18.55 -17.13
CA GLY A 69 -4.88 19.16 -16.76
C GLY A 69 -4.88 19.89 -15.43
N ALA A 70 -3.90 19.67 -14.55
CA ALA A 70 -3.81 20.23 -13.20
C ALA A 70 -3.51 21.75 -13.16
N ARG A 71 -4.12 22.57 -14.04
CA ARG A 71 -3.83 24.01 -14.14
C ARG A 71 -4.88 24.91 -13.48
N ARG A 72 -6.03 24.36 -13.13
CA ARG A 72 -7.19 25.16 -12.69
C ARG A 72 -7.64 24.85 -11.27
N PHE A 73 -6.98 23.94 -10.57
CA PHE A 73 -7.13 23.77 -9.14
C PHE A 73 -5.87 24.23 -8.41
N ARG A 74 -6.06 24.73 -7.19
CA ARG A 74 -4.94 25.04 -6.29
C ARG A 74 -4.52 23.76 -5.57
N PHE A 75 -3.23 23.53 -5.46
CA PHE A 75 -2.67 22.46 -4.65
C PHE A 75 -1.93 23.03 -3.44
N ARG A 76 -2.30 22.55 -2.25
CA ARG A 76 -1.62 22.87 -0.98
C ARG A 76 -1.04 21.58 -0.42
N ARG A 77 0.29 21.56 -0.26
CA ARG A 77 0.95 20.50 0.50
C ARG A 77 0.86 20.84 1.97
N ASP A 78 0.00 20.10 2.70
CA ASP A 78 -0.21 20.29 4.13
C ASP A 78 -0.81 19.03 4.75
N THR A 79 -0.71 18.89 6.07
CA THR A 79 -1.26 17.76 6.82
C THR A 79 -2.60 18.13 7.43
N VAL A 80 -3.61 17.32 7.16
CA VAL A 80 -4.93 17.45 7.77
C VAL A 80 -4.86 16.94 9.21
N GLN A 81 -5.12 17.83 10.16
CA GLN A 81 -5.15 17.53 11.59
C GLN A 81 -6.57 17.26 12.10
N GLY A 82 -7.58 17.88 11.48
CA GLY A 82 -8.99 17.71 11.87
C GLY A 82 -9.94 18.29 10.84
N ILE A 83 -11.22 18.01 11.02
CA ILE A 83 -12.30 18.54 10.20
C ILE A 83 -13.41 18.98 11.16
N ASP A 84 -13.82 20.24 11.08
CA ASP A 84 -14.98 20.77 11.76
C ASP A 84 -16.17 20.78 10.78
N LEU A 85 -17.05 19.79 10.94
CA LEU A 85 -18.23 19.65 10.08
C LEU A 85 -19.27 20.75 10.35
N ALA A 86 -19.43 21.18 11.59
CA ALA A 86 -20.39 22.22 11.98
C ALA A 86 -19.94 23.62 11.48
N GLY A 87 -18.66 23.94 11.68
CA GLY A 87 -18.06 25.20 11.20
C GLY A 87 -17.62 25.15 9.73
N ARG A 88 -17.84 24.05 9.02
CA ARG A 88 -17.44 23.82 7.61
C ARG A 88 -15.99 24.23 7.34
N SER A 89 -15.09 23.72 8.15
CA SER A 89 -13.67 24.04 8.02
C SER A 89 -12.77 22.82 8.19
N VAL A 90 -11.61 22.85 7.55
CA VAL A 90 -10.56 21.85 7.67
C VAL A 90 -9.40 22.45 8.44
N ILE A 91 -8.97 21.79 9.51
CA ILE A 91 -7.84 22.19 10.34
C ILE A 91 -6.60 21.53 9.74
N LEU A 92 -5.64 22.33 9.33
CA LEU A 92 -4.36 21.92 8.76
C LEU A 92 -3.24 22.19 9.75
N ALA A 93 -2.06 21.62 9.50
CA ALA A 93 -0.89 21.92 10.31
C ALA A 93 -0.49 23.39 10.24
N ASP A 94 -0.75 24.04 9.10
CA ASP A 94 -0.52 25.45 8.89
C ASP A 94 -1.84 26.19 8.58
N GLY A 95 -2.67 26.33 9.63
CA GLY A 95 -3.91 27.12 9.60
C GLY A 95 -5.19 26.35 9.25
N THR A 96 -6.23 27.10 8.89
CA THR A 96 -7.57 26.55 8.65
C THR A 96 -8.09 26.96 7.27
N VAL A 97 -8.87 26.07 6.64
CA VAL A 97 -9.49 26.31 5.32
C VAL A 97 -10.98 26.05 5.41
N ALA A 98 -11.80 27.06 5.15
CA ALA A 98 -13.26 26.90 5.03
C ALA A 98 -13.64 26.25 3.70
N TYR A 99 -14.78 25.54 3.67
CA TYR A 99 -15.32 24.90 2.47
C TYR A 99 -16.84 25.07 2.36
N ASP A 100 -17.34 25.07 1.13
CA ASP A 100 -18.76 24.93 0.83
C ASP A 100 -19.11 23.48 0.44
N ARG A 101 -18.13 22.76 -0.15
CA ARG A 101 -18.21 21.33 -0.45
C ARG A 101 -16.89 20.67 -0.08
N LEU A 102 -16.96 19.45 0.47
CA LEU A 102 -15.80 18.72 0.92
C LEU A 102 -15.80 17.30 0.38
N VAL A 103 -14.63 16.83 -0.11
CA VAL A 103 -14.36 15.40 -0.39
C VAL A 103 -13.30 14.90 0.56
N ILE A 104 -13.63 13.93 1.41
CA ILE A 104 -12.71 13.26 2.32
C ILE A 104 -12.16 12.00 1.61
N ALA A 105 -10.93 12.08 1.11
CA ALA A 105 -10.23 11.01 0.40
C ALA A 105 -8.85 10.72 1.00
N LEU A 106 -8.75 10.78 2.34
CA LEU A 106 -7.50 10.61 3.09
C LEU A 106 -6.94 9.18 3.02
N GLY A 107 -7.68 8.24 2.43
CA GLY A 107 -7.30 6.84 2.35
C GLY A 107 -7.38 6.14 3.71
N GLY A 108 -6.67 5.01 3.81
CA GLY A 108 -6.60 4.25 5.04
C GLY A 108 -5.15 4.03 5.50
N ILE A 109 -4.98 3.56 6.71
CA ILE A 109 -3.71 3.17 7.30
C ILE A 109 -3.75 1.68 7.67
N THR A 110 -2.58 1.07 7.85
CA THR A 110 -2.50 -0.32 8.30
C THR A 110 -2.81 -0.39 9.79
N PRO A 111 -3.83 -1.18 10.24
CA PRO A 111 -4.12 -1.33 11.65
C PRO A 111 -3.08 -2.20 12.35
N THR A 112 -2.69 -1.83 13.56
CA THR A 112 -1.88 -2.69 14.45
C THR A 112 -2.74 -3.67 15.24
N PHE A 113 -4.07 -3.50 15.21
CA PHE A 113 -5.06 -4.25 16.01
C PHE A 113 -4.79 -4.25 17.52
N GLY A 114 -4.01 -3.28 18.01
CA GLY A 114 -3.58 -3.23 19.41
C GLY A 114 -2.61 -4.34 19.80
N ILE A 115 -2.00 -5.02 18.85
CA ILE A 115 -1.02 -6.09 19.10
C ILE A 115 0.28 -5.45 19.58
N PRO A 116 0.76 -5.82 20.79
CA PRO A 116 1.97 -5.25 21.36
C PRO A 116 3.20 -5.46 20.48
N GLY A 117 4.05 -4.44 20.37
CA GLY A 117 5.32 -4.48 19.67
C GLY A 117 5.23 -4.32 18.14
N VAL A 118 4.03 -4.18 17.58
CA VAL A 118 3.89 -3.98 16.11
C VAL A 118 4.47 -2.63 15.70
N GLU A 119 4.18 -1.57 16.45
CA GLU A 119 4.66 -0.22 16.11
C GLU A 119 6.16 -0.08 16.29
N GLU A 120 6.73 -0.80 17.27
CA GLU A 120 8.14 -0.72 17.65
C GLU A 120 9.04 -1.66 16.84
N HIS A 121 8.54 -2.82 16.40
CA HIS A 121 9.36 -3.93 15.91
C HIS A 121 8.96 -4.48 14.54
N ALA A 122 7.87 -3.97 13.94
CA ALA A 122 7.48 -4.36 12.59
C ALA A 122 7.63 -3.20 11.60
N PHE A 123 8.02 -3.53 10.38
CA PHE A 123 7.99 -2.58 9.27
C PHE A 123 6.56 -2.46 8.74
N GLY A 124 6.01 -1.25 8.70
CA GLY A 124 4.80 -0.97 7.93
C GLY A 124 5.07 -1.14 6.43
N TYR A 125 4.00 -1.38 5.66
CA TYR A 125 4.15 -1.53 4.21
C TYR A 125 2.95 -0.92 3.46
N LYS A 126 2.95 0.40 3.35
CA LYS A 126 1.89 1.14 2.64
C LYS A 126 2.40 2.41 1.94
N ARG A 127 3.52 2.94 2.37
CA ARG A 127 4.12 4.20 1.88
C ARG A 127 5.36 3.91 1.04
N LEU A 128 5.75 4.87 0.19
CA LEU A 128 7.00 4.77 -0.55
C LEU A 128 8.20 4.66 0.39
N ASP A 129 8.20 5.49 1.45
CA ASP A 129 9.26 5.47 2.46
C ASP A 129 9.37 4.11 3.16
N ASP A 130 8.24 3.42 3.39
CA ASP A 130 8.24 2.07 3.94
C ASP A 130 8.97 1.08 3.03
N ALA A 131 8.68 1.13 1.71
CA ALA A 131 9.32 0.24 0.73
C ALA A 131 10.82 0.52 0.58
N VAL A 132 11.23 1.79 0.61
CA VAL A 132 12.64 2.19 0.55
C VAL A 132 13.39 1.75 1.81
N LEU A 133 12.82 2.00 3.00
CA LEU A 133 13.41 1.55 4.27
C LEU A 133 13.50 0.02 4.35
N LEU A 134 12.47 -0.68 3.87
CA LEU A 134 12.46 -2.13 3.80
C LEU A 134 13.57 -2.66 2.88
N ARG A 135 13.71 -2.08 1.68
CA ARG A 135 14.77 -2.41 0.74
C ARG A 135 16.16 -2.27 1.37
N ASP A 136 16.42 -1.07 1.92
CA ASP A 136 17.72 -0.75 2.50
C ASP A 136 18.02 -1.67 3.71
N HIS A 137 17.01 -2.02 4.50
CA HIS A 137 17.15 -2.97 5.61
C HIS A 137 17.42 -4.41 5.15
N LEU A 138 16.78 -4.88 4.08
CA LEU A 138 17.04 -6.21 3.51
C LEU A 138 18.47 -6.33 2.99
N ILE A 139 18.98 -5.29 2.35
CA ILE A 139 20.38 -5.23 1.88
C ILE A 139 21.34 -5.24 3.08
N ASP A 140 21.08 -4.40 4.10
CA ASP A 140 21.88 -4.35 5.32
C ASP A 140 21.91 -5.72 6.06
N LEU A 141 20.78 -6.40 6.12
CA LEU A 141 20.71 -7.77 6.64
C LEU A 141 21.58 -8.74 5.84
N ALA A 142 21.58 -8.65 4.51
CA ALA A 142 22.41 -9.49 3.65
C ALA A 142 23.90 -9.20 3.85
N GLU A 143 24.31 -7.93 3.94
CA GLU A 143 25.70 -7.54 4.25
C GLU A 143 26.19 -8.13 5.58
N HIS A 144 25.37 -8.07 6.62
CA HIS A 144 25.71 -8.63 7.93
C HIS A 144 25.71 -10.16 7.92
N ALA A 145 24.76 -10.78 7.22
CA ALA A 145 24.63 -12.22 7.13
C ALA A 145 25.79 -12.87 6.34
N ASP A 146 26.32 -12.19 5.33
CA ASP A 146 27.47 -12.65 4.54
C ASP A 146 28.72 -12.93 5.40
N HIS A 147 28.89 -12.17 6.47
CA HIS A 147 30.00 -12.27 7.40
C HIS A 147 29.68 -13.06 8.70
N GLU A 148 28.44 -13.55 8.86
CA GLU A 148 28.05 -14.31 10.05
C GLU A 148 28.49 -15.78 9.93
N PRO A 149 29.44 -16.25 10.76
CA PRO A 149 29.94 -17.62 10.68
C PRO A 149 28.96 -18.68 11.20
N ASP A 150 28.09 -18.28 12.16
CA ASP A 150 27.06 -19.17 12.69
C ASP A 150 25.88 -19.24 11.73
N ARG A 151 25.68 -20.43 11.13
CA ARG A 151 24.63 -20.69 10.16
C ARG A 151 23.22 -20.49 10.73
N GLU A 152 22.99 -20.88 11.97
CA GLU A 152 21.68 -20.73 12.61
C GLU A 152 21.36 -19.25 12.84
N ARG A 153 22.35 -18.49 13.31
CA ARG A 153 22.22 -17.05 13.49
C ARG A 153 22.02 -16.35 12.14
N ARG A 154 22.79 -16.70 11.09
CA ARG A 154 22.62 -16.21 9.74
C ARG A 154 21.21 -16.47 9.22
N ARG A 155 20.70 -17.70 9.40
CA ARG A 155 19.33 -18.07 9.01
C ARG A 155 18.27 -17.27 9.76
N ARG A 156 18.45 -17.02 11.04
CA ARG A 156 17.54 -16.15 11.81
C ARG A 156 17.53 -14.73 11.26
N MET A 157 18.69 -14.16 10.93
CA MET A 157 18.81 -12.83 10.34
C MET A 157 18.08 -12.73 9.01
N LEU A 158 18.18 -13.77 8.16
CA LEU A 158 17.55 -13.83 6.85
C LEU A 158 16.15 -14.46 6.86
N THR A 159 15.54 -14.63 8.05
CA THR A 159 14.13 -15.04 8.14
C THR A 159 13.22 -13.80 8.09
N VAL A 160 12.41 -13.69 7.04
CA VAL A 160 11.46 -12.61 6.82
C VAL A 160 10.05 -13.14 7.03
N CYS A 161 9.30 -12.46 7.89
CA CYS A 161 7.91 -12.77 8.20
C CYS A 161 7.00 -11.64 7.71
N VAL A 162 6.10 -11.94 6.77
CA VAL A 162 5.03 -11.06 6.33
C VAL A 162 3.74 -11.43 7.05
N VAL A 163 3.18 -10.50 7.81
CA VAL A 163 1.91 -10.67 8.51
C VAL A 163 0.78 -10.08 7.64
N GLY A 164 -0.09 -10.95 7.17
CA GLY A 164 -1.21 -10.64 6.27
C GLY A 164 -1.07 -11.34 4.90
N GLY A 165 -1.96 -12.31 4.65
CA GLY A 165 -2.03 -13.10 3.41
C GLY A 165 -2.91 -12.48 2.32
N GLY A 166 -3.20 -11.19 2.39
CA GLY A 166 -3.90 -10.44 1.34
C GLY A 166 -3.01 -10.14 0.13
N TYR A 167 -3.55 -9.40 -0.86
CA TYR A 167 -2.83 -9.03 -2.10
C TYR A 167 -1.43 -8.46 -1.83
N THR A 168 -1.34 -7.44 -0.99
CA THR A 168 -0.08 -6.74 -0.70
C THR A 168 0.97 -7.66 -0.09
N GLY A 169 0.57 -8.50 0.89
CA GLY A 169 1.51 -9.41 1.54
C GLY A 169 1.99 -10.52 0.61
N ILE A 170 1.10 -11.06 -0.22
CA ILE A 170 1.44 -12.13 -1.17
C ILE A 170 2.32 -11.61 -2.31
N GLU A 171 2.01 -10.46 -2.90
CA GLU A 171 2.86 -9.86 -3.93
C GLU A 171 4.24 -9.47 -3.37
N LEU A 172 4.29 -8.94 -2.14
CA LEU A 172 5.56 -8.62 -1.51
C LEU A 172 6.42 -9.86 -1.26
N ILE A 173 5.87 -10.90 -0.63
CA ILE A 173 6.68 -12.08 -0.28
C ILE A 173 7.18 -12.82 -1.52
N ALA A 174 6.39 -12.87 -2.60
CA ALA A 174 6.78 -13.44 -3.87
C ALA A 174 7.93 -12.65 -4.52
N GLU A 175 7.85 -11.32 -4.48
CA GLU A 175 8.91 -10.45 -5.00
C GLU A 175 10.18 -10.51 -4.14
N LEU A 176 10.05 -10.73 -2.82
CA LEU A 176 11.19 -10.93 -1.92
C LEU A 176 11.85 -12.29 -2.17
N GLU A 177 11.10 -13.33 -2.51
CA GLU A 177 11.68 -14.61 -2.92
C GLU A 177 12.59 -14.43 -4.14
N ASP A 178 12.09 -13.77 -5.17
CA ASP A 178 12.88 -13.46 -6.36
C ASP A 178 14.12 -12.63 -6.02
N PHE A 179 14.02 -11.68 -5.10
CA PHE A 179 15.15 -10.88 -4.65
C PHE A 179 16.21 -11.74 -3.95
N PHE A 180 15.82 -12.61 -3.02
CA PHE A 180 16.78 -13.48 -2.35
C PHE A 180 17.41 -14.47 -3.33
N ARG A 181 16.61 -15.16 -4.13
CA ARG A 181 17.04 -16.20 -5.06
C ARG A 181 17.92 -15.66 -6.19
N SER A 182 17.51 -14.57 -6.83
CA SER A 182 18.16 -14.05 -8.04
C SER A 182 19.21 -12.99 -7.78
N TYR A 183 19.15 -12.34 -6.60
CA TYR A 183 20.06 -11.25 -6.28
C TYR A 183 20.96 -11.55 -5.08
N VAL A 184 20.39 -11.83 -3.88
CA VAL A 184 21.19 -12.02 -2.65
C VAL A 184 22.09 -13.24 -2.75
N VAL A 185 21.54 -14.42 -2.95
CA VAL A 185 22.32 -15.68 -2.98
C VAL A 185 23.47 -15.66 -3.99
N PRO A 186 23.29 -15.20 -5.24
CA PRO A 186 24.41 -15.20 -6.20
C PRO A 186 25.53 -14.20 -5.90
N ARG A 187 25.32 -13.21 -5.03
CA ARG A 187 26.26 -12.09 -4.80
C ARG A 187 26.97 -12.15 -3.45
N TYR A 188 26.33 -12.69 -2.46
CA TYR A 188 26.84 -12.81 -1.11
C TYR A 188 27.39 -14.21 -0.90
N ARG A 189 28.72 -14.34 -0.89
CA ARG A 189 29.40 -15.66 -0.87
C ARG A 189 29.18 -16.47 0.40
N GLY A 190 28.90 -15.79 1.51
CA GLY A 190 28.58 -16.43 2.79
C GLY A 190 27.13 -16.87 2.92
N ILE A 191 26.28 -16.59 1.91
CA ILE A 191 24.84 -16.89 1.96
C ILE A 191 24.51 -18.01 0.97
N GLU A 192 23.99 -19.12 1.47
CA GLU A 192 23.53 -20.25 0.68
C GLU A 192 21.99 -20.22 0.48
N PRO A 193 21.44 -20.90 -0.55
CA PRO A 193 19.99 -20.95 -0.80
C PRO A 193 19.13 -21.38 0.40
N GLY A 194 19.68 -22.20 1.30
CA GLY A 194 18.98 -22.66 2.52
C GLY A 194 19.10 -21.73 3.73
N ASP A 195 19.79 -20.61 3.60
CA ASP A 195 20.03 -19.69 4.73
C ASP A 195 18.93 -18.64 4.87
N TYR A 196 18.14 -18.36 3.84
CA TYR A 196 16.97 -17.50 3.98
C TYR A 196 15.68 -18.30 4.18
N ARG A 197 14.70 -17.68 4.82
CA ARG A 197 13.38 -18.26 5.08
C ARG A 197 12.32 -17.19 4.96
N LEU A 198 11.28 -17.46 4.18
CA LEU A 198 10.18 -16.55 3.93
C LEU A 198 8.89 -17.15 4.48
N ILE A 199 8.19 -16.37 5.31
CA ILE A 199 7.00 -16.84 6.02
C ILE A 199 5.87 -15.84 5.81
N VAL A 200 4.68 -16.34 5.45
CA VAL A 200 3.43 -15.58 5.50
C VAL A 200 2.60 -16.09 6.67
N ILE A 201 2.15 -15.17 7.53
CA ILE A 201 1.20 -15.48 8.61
C ILE A 201 -0.13 -14.83 8.28
N GLU A 202 -1.18 -15.65 8.21
CA GLU A 202 -2.56 -15.22 7.95
C GLU A 202 -3.49 -15.72 9.04
N ALA A 203 -4.27 -14.80 9.63
CA ALA A 203 -5.22 -15.13 10.68
C ALA A 203 -6.47 -15.87 10.15
N GLY A 204 -6.80 -15.66 8.88
CA GLY A 204 -7.88 -16.35 8.17
C GLY A 204 -7.50 -17.78 7.80
N ASP A 205 -8.45 -18.47 7.21
CA ASP A 205 -8.33 -19.86 6.76
C ASP A 205 -7.65 -20.02 5.40
N GLU A 206 -7.58 -18.93 4.62
CA GLU A 206 -7.01 -18.90 3.27
C GLU A 206 -6.24 -17.59 3.01
N ILE A 207 -5.28 -17.62 2.10
CA ILE A 207 -4.64 -16.44 1.53
C ILE A 207 -5.47 -15.89 0.36
N LEU A 208 -5.23 -14.64 -0.02
CA LEU A 208 -5.86 -13.99 -1.17
C LEU A 208 -7.40 -14.04 -1.10
N ARG A 209 -7.96 -13.82 0.08
CA ARG A 209 -9.41 -13.82 0.29
C ARG A 209 -10.10 -12.88 -0.70
N GLY A 210 -11.14 -13.42 -1.36
CA GLY A 210 -11.88 -12.68 -2.40
C GLY A 210 -11.35 -12.90 -3.82
N VAL A 211 -10.24 -13.61 -3.99
CA VAL A 211 -9.82 -14.18 -5.28
C VAL A 211 -10.57 -15.49 -5.51
N HIS A 212 -10.85 -15.84 -6.77
CA HIS A 212 -11.48 -17.11 -7.07
C HIS A 212 -10.69 -18.30 -6.49
N PRO A 213 -11.33 -19.28 -5.80
CA PRO A 213 -10.65 -20.33 -5.06
C PRO A 213 -9.59 -21.07 -5.86
N THR A 214 -9.86 -21.42 -7.12
CA THR A 214 -8.90 -22.13 -7.98
C THR A 214 -7.62 -21.33 -8.24
N LEU A 215 -7.72 -19.98 -8.31
CA LEU A 215 -6.58 -19.09 -8.49
C LEU A 215 -5.81 -18.90 -7.17
N ALA A 216 -6.53 -18.80 -6.03
CA ALA A 216 -5.91 -18.73 -4.71
C ALA A 216 -5.13 -20.02 -4.38
N GLU A 217 -5.71 -21.19 -4.64
CA GLU A 217 -5.02 -22.48 -4.51
C GLU A 217 -3.81 -22.61 -5.45
N ARG A 218 -3.94 -22.12 -6.68
CA ARG A 218 -2.80 -22.09 -7.65
C ARG A 218 -1.68 -21.21 -7.11
N ALA A 219 -2.01 -20.03 -6.58
CA ALA A 219 -1.04 -19.12 -5.97
C ALA A 219 -0.35 -19.79 -4.77
N GLN A 220 -1.12 -20.38 -3.85
CA GLN A 220 -0.55 -21.09 -2.69
C GLN A 220 0.38 -22.23 -3.09
N ARG A 221 -0.01 -23.06 -4.08
CA ARG A 221 0.86 -24.12 -4.58
C ARG A 221 2.15 -23.61 -5.22
N ARG A 222 2.09 -22.45 -5.90
CA ARG A 222 3.26 -21.79 -6.49
C ARG A 222 4.22 -21.32 -5.41
N LEU A 223 3.73 -20.57 -4.44
CA LEU A 223 4.52 -20.04 -3.32
C LEU A 223 5.17 -21.16 -2.49
N ASN A 224 4.41 -22.22 -2.17
CA ASN A 224 4.94 -23.37 -1.44
C ASN A 224 6.06 -24.08 -2.20
N ARG A 225 5.98 -24.19 -3.55
CA ARG A 225 7.04 -24.77 -4.38
C ARG A 225 8.33 -23.96 -4.38
N GLU A 226 8.21 -22.64 -4.16
CA GLU A 226 9.35 -21.74 -4.01
C GLU A 226 9.89 -21.69 -2.57
N GLY A 227 9.38 -22.53 -1.69
CA GLY A 227 9.83 -22.62 -0.30
C GLY A 227 9.25 -21.56 0.62
N ILE A 228 8.28 -20.78 0.19
CA ILE A 228 7.57 -19.83 1.04
C ILE A 228 6.63 -20.58 1.98
N GLU A 229 6.84 -20.43 3.28
CA GLU A 229 6.02 -21.04 4.30
C GLU A 229 4.73 -20.22 4.53
N ILE A 230 3.56 -20.81 4.29
CA ILE A 230 2.27 -20.16 4.48
C ILE A 230 1.58 -20.76 5.71
N ARG A 231 1.35 -19.92 6.73
CA ARG A 231 0.64 -20.28 7.97
C ARG A 231 -0.70 -19.59 8.02
N THR A 232 -1.74 -20.26 7.57
CA THR A 232 -3.13 -19.83 7.75
C THR A 232 -3.63 -20.21 9.14
N ARG A 233 -4.80 -19.68 9.55
CA ARG A 233 -5.41 -19.88 10.88
C ARG A 233 -4.44 -19.57 12.03
N THR A 234 -3.45 -18.71 11.77
CA THR A 234 -2.38 -18.37 12.70
C THR A 234 -2.46 -16.88 12.99
N ARG A 235 -2.75 -16.53 14.22
CA ARG A 235 -2.86 -15.13 14.64
C ARG A 235 -1.59 -14.71 15.37
N VAL A 236 -1.00 -13.59 14.94
CA VAL A 236 0.07 -12.94 15.70
C VAL A 236 -0.51 -12.34 16.97
N THR A 237 0.11 -12.58 18.10
CA THR A 237 -0.28 -12.08 19.43
C THR A 237 0.67 -11.02 19.96
N ARG A 238 1.93 -11.04 19.53
CA ARG A 238 2.95 -10.05 19.87
C ARG A 238 4.06 -10.05 18.85
N VAL A 239 4.67 -8.89 18.63
CA VAL A 239 5.93 -8.76 17.87
C VAL A 239 7.04 -8.38 18.85
N LEU A 240 8.14 -9.12 18.81
CA LEU A 240 9.32 -8.95 19.67
C LEU A 240 10.54 -8.56 18.83
N PRO A 241 11.57 -7.98 19.44
CA PRO A 241 12.87 -7.88 18.79
C PRO A 241 13.37 -9.28 18.35
N GLY A 242 13.39 -9.56 17.05
CA GLY A 242 13.88 -10.84 16.51
C GLY A 242 12.94 -12.03 16.63
N ALA A 243 11.65 -11.86 16.95
CA ALA A 243 10.67 -12.95 16.99
C ALA A 243 9.23 -12.47 16.81
N VAL A 244 8.35 -13.35 16.37
CA VAL A 244 6.90 -13.15 16.33
C VAL A 244 6.25 -14.23 17.19
N GLU A 245 5.43 -13.82 18.17
CA GLU A 245 4.58 -14.73 18.94
C GLU A 245 3.24 -14.94 18.21
N VAL A 246 2.83 -16.19 18.14
CA VAL A 246 1.57 -16.56 17.47
C VAL A 246 0.63 -17.28 18.43
N SER A 247 -0.64 -17.43 18.03
CA SER A 247 -1.63 -18.19 18.80
C SER A 247 -1.10 -19.57 19.18
N GLY A 248 -1.33 -19.97 20.44
CA GLY A 248 -0.75 -21.18 21.03
C GLY A 248 0.61 -20.97 21.69
N SER A 249 1.03 -19.71 21.90
CA SER A 249 2.28 -19.32 22.60
C SER A 249 3.57 -19.78 21.93
N ALA A 250 3.53 -20.16 20.65
CA ALA A 250 4.74 -20.47 19.90
C ALA A 250 5.44 -19.19 19.43
N GLN A 251 6.76 -19.15 19.57
CA GLN A 251 7.59 -18.07 19.05
C GLN A 251 8.26 -18.52 17.75
N ILE A 252 8.22 -17.66 16.75
CA ILE A 252 8.91 -17.83 15.47
C ILE A 252 10.08 -16.85 15.45
N PRO A 253 11.32 -17.32 15.50
CA PRO A 253 12.50 -16.47 15.36
C PRO A 253 12.52 -15.85 13.96
N VAL A 254 12.68 -14.53 13.85
CA VAL A 254 12.70 -13.78 12.58
C VAL A 254 13.73 -12.66 12.66
N GLY A 255 14.39 -12.36 11.55
CA GLY A 255 15.23 -11.16 11.42
C GLY A 255 14.41 -9.91 11.09
N LEU A 256 13.30 -10.12 10.39
CA LEU A 256 12.46 -9.04 9.90
C LEU A 256 10.97 -9.41 9.97
N THR A 257 10.17 -8.53 10.54
CA THR A 257 8.71 -8.61 10.51
C THR A 257 8.14 -7.47 9.66
N ILE A 258 7.31 -7.80 8.67
CA ILE A 258 6.62 -6.84 7.81
C ILE A 258 5.12 -6.93 8.09
N TRP A 259 4.51 -5.80 8.42
CA TRP A 259 3.11 -5.73 8.80
C TRP A 259 2.26 -5.24 7.62
N ALA A 260 1.57 -6.16 6.94
CA ALA A 260 0.71 -5.91 5.78
C ALA A 260 -0.77 -6.29 6.04
N ALA A 261 -1.18 -6.35 7.31
CA ALA A 261 -2.49 -6.87 7.72
C ALA A 261 -3.58 -5.80 7.69
N GLY A 262 -4.41 -5.82 6.66
CA GLY A 262 -5.65 -5.05 6.59
C GLY A 262 -5.49 -3.55 6.31
N VAL A 263 -6.64 -2.87 6.26
CA VAL A 263 -6.75 -1.41 6.07
C VAL A 263 -7.81 -0.87 7.03
N LYS A 264 -7.48 0.17 7.79
CA LYS A 264 -8.42 0.92 8.65
C LYS A 264 -8.51 2.38 8.22
N GLY A 265 -9.56 3.07 8.64
CA GLY A 265 -9.73 4.50 8.42
C GLY A 265 -8.55 5.31 8.94
N HIS A 266 -8.26 6.43 8.29
CA HIS A 266 -7.18 7.34 8.67
C HIS A 266 -7.40 7.87 10.10
N SER A 267 -6.34 8.00 10.90
CA SER A 267 -6.43 8.41 12.31
C SER A 267 -7.10 9.78 12.52
N THR A 268 -6.90 10.72 11.61
CA THR A 268 -7.56 12.04 11.60
C THR A 268 -9.09 11.94 11.61
N LEU A 269 -9.67 10.82 11.12
CA LEU A 269 -11.11 10.61 11.07
C LEU A 269 -11.68 10.14 12.43
N ALA A 270 -10.84 9.77 13.38
CA ALA A 270 -11.27 9.23 14.67
C ALA A 270 -12.06 10.25 15.51
N GLY A 271 -11.76 11.54 15.38
CA GLY A 271 -12.41 12.62 16.11
C GLY A 271 -13.70 13.16 15.46
N LEU A 272 -14.09 12.71 14.25
CA LEU A 272 -15.29 13.21 13.58
C LEU A 272 -16.56 12.69 14.25
N PRO A 273 -17.59 13.53 14.44
CA PRO A 273 -18.88 13.15 15.02
C PRO A 273 -19.78 12.46 13.97
N VAL A 274 -19.30 11.39 13.34
CA VAL A 274 -19.97 10.62 12.28
C VAL A 274 -19.96 9.13 12.57
N MET A 275 -20.87 8.38 11.97
CA MET A 275 -20.90 6.92 12.07
C MET A 275 -19.69 6.32 11.38
N ARG A 276 -19.11 5.28 12.01
CA ARG A 276 -17.93 4.55 11.51
C ARG A 276 -18.11 3.05 11.70
N ASP A 277 -17.48 2.30 10.84
CA ASP A 277 -17.37 0.86 10.99
C ASP A 277 -16.34 0.45 12.07
N ARG A 278 -16.19 -0.84 12.30
CA ARG A 278 -15.22 -1.41 13.27
C ARG A 278 -13.76 -1.10 12.93
N LEU A 279 -13.47 -0.74 11.68
CA LEU A 279 -12.15 -0.37 11.21
C LEU A 279 -11.95 1.16 11.20
N GLY A 280 -12.90 1.95 11.76
CA GLY A 280 -12.82 3.40 11.83
C GLY A 280 -13.04 4.10 10.50
N ARG A 281 -13.56 3.43 9.45
CA ARG A 281 -13.94 4.03 8.18
C ARG A 281 -15.30 4.73 8.34
N ILE A 282 -15.47 5.89 7.69
CA ILE A 282 -16.72 6.65 7.73
C ILE A 282 -17.79 5.86 6.97
N ILE A 283 -18.99 5.71 7.57
CA ILE A 283 -20.15 5.17 6.87
C ILE A 283 -20.76 6.29 6.02
N VAL A 284 -20.88 6.04 4.72
CA VAL A 284 -21.48 6.97 3.75
C VAL A 284 -22.69 6.31 3.07
N SER A 285 -23.60 7.13 2.57
CA SER A 285 -24.72 6.68 1.75
C SER A 285 -24.26 6.11 0.40
N SER A 286 -25.17 5.51 -0.35
CA SER A 286 -24.90 5.09 -1.74
C SER A 286 -24.50 6.23 -2.66
N THR A 287 -24.84 7.50 -2.34
CA THR A 287 -24.40 8.69 -3.07
C THR A 287 -23.04 9.21 -2.62
N LEU A 288 -22.36 8.51 -1.70
CA LEU A 288 -21.09 8.86 -1.05
C LEU A 288 -21.18 10.08 -0.12
N GLN A 289 -22.37 10.57 0.18
CA GLN A 289 -22.56 11.66 1.15
C GLN A 289 -22.48 11.11 2.59
N ILE A 290 -21.95 11.93 3.49
CA ILE A 290 -21.99 11.63 4.93
C ILE A 290 -23.39 11.91 5.45
N PRO A 291 -24.08 10.97 6.12
CA PRO A 291 -25.37 11.19 6.72
C PRO A 291 -25.39 12.43 7.64
N GLY A 292 -26.35 13.32 7.44
CA GLY A 292 -26.44 14.59 8.16
C GLY A 292 -25.61 15.75 7.58
N HIS A 293 -24.71 15.48 6.61
CA HIS A 293 -23.83 16.47 5.99
C HIS A 293 -23.84 16.34 4.45
N PRO A 294 -24.90 16.76 3.77
CA PRO A 294 -25.07 16.58 2.32
C PRO A 294 -24.03 17.32 1.48
N GLU A 295 -23.30 18.26 2.05
CA GLU A 295 -22.19 18.99 1.44
C GLU A 295 -20.85 18.24 1.54
N VAL A 296 -20.77 17.13 2.32
CA VAL A 296 -19.53 16.37 2.57
C VAL A 296 -19.63 14.98 1.99
N TYR A 297 -18.66 14.62 1.19
CA TYR A 297 -18.54 13.33 0.51
C TYR A 297 -17.32 12.57 1.01
N GLY A 298 -17.43 11.25 1.07
CA GLY A 298 -16.31 10.39 1.40
C GLY A 298 -15.92 9.52 0.20
N ALA A 299 -14.62 9.22 0.04
CA ALA A 299 -14.13 8.42 -1.10
C ALA A 299 -12.91 7.55 -0.76
N GLY A 300 -12.79 6.41 -1.44
CA GLY A 300 -11.68 5.46 -1.31
C GLY A 300 -11.66 4.72 0.02
N ASP A 301 -10.46 4.32 0.48
CA ASP A 301 -10.27 3.48 1.67
C ASP A 301 -10.72 4.15 2.99
N ALA A 302 -11.00 5.46 2.98
CA ALA A 302 -11.46 6.21 4.13
C ALA A 302 -12.91 5.89 4.52
N VAL A 303 -13.67 5.26 3.63
CA VAL A 303 -15.11 5.09 3.78
C VAL A 303 -15.56 3.65 3.58
N VAL A 304 -16.77 3.38 4.07
CA VAL A 304 -17.57 2.19 3.77
C VAL A 304 -18.97 2.65 3.36
N ILE A 305 -19.52 2.07 2.31
CA ILE A 305 -20.86 2.38 1.83
C ILE A 305 -21.85 1.58 2.66
N ASP A 306 -22.84 2.24 3.20
CA ASP A 306 -23.93 1.60 3.93
C ASP A 306 -24.68 0.64 3.00
N ASP A 307 -24.94 -0.59 3.49
CA ASP A 307 -25.61 -1.67 2.76
C ASP A 307 -24.93 -2.16 1.47
N ASP A 308 -23.70 -1.68 1.15
CA ASP A 308 -22.93 -2.20 0.00
C ASP A 308 -21.47 -2.58 0.37
N PRO A 309 -21.26 -3.73 1.03
CA PRO A 309 -19.91 -4.18 1.38
C PRO A 309 -19.03 -4.49 0.16
N LYS A 310 -19.59 -4.73 -1.03
CA LYS A 310 -18.85 -5.00 -2.26
C LYS A 310 -18.26 -3.72 -2.86
N GLY A 311 -18.99 -2.60 -2.80
CA GLY A 311 -18.50 -1.30 -3.26
C GLY A 311 -17.39 -0.73 -2.38
N SER A 312 -17.21 -1.28 -1.17
CA SER A 312 -16.26 -0.77 -0.16
C SER A 312 -14.95 -1.56 -0.07
N ILE A 313 -14.61 -2.37 -1.07
CA ILE A 313 -13.34 -3.11 -1.12
C ILE A 313 -12.19 -2.11 -1.33
N PRO A 314 -11.10 -2.17 -0.51
CA PRO A 314 -9.98 -1.23 -0.61
C PRO A 314 -9.06 -1.55 -1.81
N ILE A 315 -9.54 -1.28 -3.01
CA ILE A 315 -8.83 -1.46 -4.29
C ILE A 315 -8.85 -0.16 -5.11
N ILE A 316 -7.84 0.01 -5.94
CA ILE A 316 -7.70 1.22 -6.77
C ILE A 316 -8.93 1.49 -7.66
N PRO A 317 -9.52 0.50 -8.36
CA PRO A 317 -10.73 0.74 -9.17
C PRO A 317 -11.92 1.29 -8.36
N ALA A 318 -12.13 0.81 -7.12
CA ALA A 318 -13.17 1.34 -6.25
C ALA A 318 -12.86 2.78 -5.82
N ALA A 319 -11.61 3.07 -5.43
CA ALA A 319 -11.20 4.42 -5.07
C ALA A 319 -11.40 5.42 -6.21
N LEU A 320 -11.08 5.04 -7.45
CA LEU A 320 -11.33 5.86 -8.64
C LEU A 320 -12.83 6.08 -8.88
N ALA A 321 -13.66 5.03 -8.76
CA ALA A 321 -15.11 5.13 -8.91
C ALA A 321 -15.72 6.05 -7.85
N HIS A 322 -15.31 5.92 -6.58
CA HIS A 322 -15.75 6.80 -5.51
C HIS A 322 -15.35 8.26 -5.76
N GLY A 323 -14.10 8.52 -6.12
CA GLY A 323 -13.62 9.88 -6.40
C GLY A 323 -14.39 10.55 -7.54
N ARG A 324 -14.65 9.79 -8.61
CA ARG A 324 -15.45 10.24 -9.76
C ARG A 324 -16.87 10.57 -9.35
N LEU A 325 -17.57 9.64 -8.73
CA LEU A 325 -18.97 9.82 -8.33
C LEU A 325 -19.14 10.98 -7.34
N ALA A 326 -18.27 11.10 -6.33
CA ALA A 326 -18.32 12.23 -5.39
C ALA A 326 -18.22 13.57 -6.12
N ALA A 327 -17.32 13.68 -7.10
CA ALA A 327 -17.17 14.89 -7.91
C ALA A 327 -18.39 15.16 -8.81
N GLU A 328 -18.91 14.13 -9.49
CA GLU A 328 -20.10 14.22 -10.33
C GLU A 328 -21.34 14.63 -9.52
N ASN A 329 -21.48 14.10 -8.30
CA ASN A 329 -22.56 14.47 -7.39
C ASN A 329 -22.43 15.90 -6.85
N ILE A 330 -21.21 16.39 -6.61
CA ILE A 330 -20.98 17.80 -6.28
C ILE A 330 -21.41 18.70 -7.44
N ILE A 331 -21.02 18.38 -8.67
CA ILE A 331 -21.40 19.13 -9.88
C ILE A 331 -22.91 19.11 -10.03
N ALA A 332 -23.56 17.95 -9.95
CA ALA A 332 -25.01 17.80 -10.04
C ALA A 332 -25.74 18.65 -9.00
N GLY A 333 -25.28 18.63 -7.74
CA GLY A 333 -25.87 19.44 -6.67
C GLY A 333 -25.72 20.95 -6.88
N LEU A 334 -24.63 21.42 -7.48
CA LEU A 334 -24.44 22.83 -7.84
C LEU A 334 -25.30 23.26 -9.04
N GLU A 335 -25.69 22.33 -9.89
CA GLU A 335 -26.56 22.55 -11.05
C GLU A 335 -28.04 22.27 -10.76
N GLY A 336 -28.39 21.91 -9.52
CA GLY A 336 -29.78 21.57 -9.12
C GLY A 336 -30.25 20.22 -9.71
N ARG A 337 -29.34 19.36 -10.15
CA ARG A 337 -29.64 18.02 -10.66
C ARG A 337 -29.62 16.98 -9.54
N PRO A 338 -30.35 15.87 -9.67
CA PRO A 338 -30.31 14.78 -8.70
C PRO A 338 -28.93 14.14 -8.64
N VAL A 339 -28.51 13.71 -7.44
CA VAL A 339 -27.27 12.96 -7.20
C VAL A 339 -27.48 11.49 -7.56
N ALA A 340 -26.45 10.83 -8.07
CA ALA A 340 -26.45 9.43 -8.44
C ALA A 340 -25.93 8.54 -7.31
N ALA A 341 -26.42 7.31 -7.24
CA ALA A 341 -25.87 6.26 -6.38
C ALA A 341 -24.67 5.58 -7.05
N ILE A 342 -23.80 4.96 -6.23
CA ILE A 342 -22.67 4.18 -6.72
C ILE A 342 -23.17 2.93 -7.47
N ASP A 343 -22.61 2.72 -8.65
CA ASP A 343 -22.76 1.48 -9.41
C ASP A 343 -21.34 0.98 -9.72
N PHE A 344 -20.78 0.23 -8.78
CA PHE A 344 -19.43 -0.30 -8.91
C PHE A 344 -19.39 -1.78 -8.61
N ALA A 345 -18.92 -2.56 -9.56
CA ALA A 345 -18.55 -3.96 -9.37
C ALA A 345 -17.09 -4.17 -9.83
N PRO A 346 -16.25 -4.87 -9.06
CA PRO A 346 -14.92 -5.25 -9.48
C PRO A 346 -14.98 -6.06 -10.80
N ARG A 347 -14.26 -5.60 -11.83
CA ARG A 347 -14.24 -6.27 -13.15
C ARG A 347 -13.17 -7.36 -13.26
N GLY A 348 -12.42 -7.57 -12.19
CA GLY A 348 -11.37 -8.57 -12.15
C GLY A 348 -10.36 -8.31 -11.04
N MET A 349 -9.51 -9.31 -10.84
CA MET A 349 -8.46 -9.34 -9.83
C MET A 349 -7.17 -9.84 -10.45
N LEU A 350 -6.06 -9.21 -10.10
CA LEU A 350 -4.74 -9.55 -10.58
C LEU A 350 -3.78 -9.60 -9.40
N VAL A 351 -2.97 -10.66 -9.32
CA VAL A 351 -1.96 -10.81 -8.26
C VAL A 351 -0.67 -11.30 -8.90
N SER A 352 0.41 -10.56 -8.71
CA SER A 352 1.76 -11.02 -9.08
C SER A 352 2.24 -12.07 -8.10
N LEU A 353 2.85 -13.12 -8.61
CA LEU A 353 3.48 -14.19 -7.83
C LEU A 353 4.99 -14.23 -8.06
N GLY A 354 5.58 -13.05 -8.27
CA GLY A 354 7.01 -12.91 -8.57
C GLY A 354 7.33 -13.00 -10.05
N GLU A 355 8.56 -13.37 -10.35
CA GLU A 355 9.08 -13.41 -11.72
C GLU A 355 8.31 -14.43 -12.57
N ARG A 356 7.78 -13.95 -13.71
CA ARG A 356 7.12 -14.74 -14.75
C ARG A 356 5.90 -15.54 -14.31
N ASP A 357 5.31 -15.19 -13.16
CA ASP A 357 4.06 -15.82 -12.72
C ASP A 357 3.09 -14.81 -12.09
N ALA A 358 1.81 -14.98 -12.39
CA ALA A 358 0.70 -14.22 -11.81
C ALA A 358 -0.58 -15.06 -11.89
N VAL A 359 -1.59 -14.64 -11.16
CA VAL A 359 -2.97 -15.11 -11.30
C VAL A 359 -3.86 -13.94 -11.69
N VAL A 360 -4.73 -14.16 -12.67
CA VAL A 360 -5.60 -13.14 -13.23
C VAL A 360 -7.01 -13.69 -13.39
N GLU A 361 -7.96 -12.91 -12.90
CA GLU A 361 -9.37 -13.02 -13.25
C GLU A 361 -9.83 -11.68 -13.83
N VAL A 362 -10.32 -11.67 -15.05
CA VAL A 362 -10.82 -10.47 -15.71
C VAL A 362 -12.02 -10.81 -16.57
N MET A 363 -13.15 -10.12 -16.35
CA MET A 363 -14.40 -10.34 -17.09
C MET A 363 -14.82 -11.82 -17.14
N GLY A 364 -14.59 -12.59 -16.05
CA GLY A 364 -14.90 -14.02 -15.95
C GLY A 364 -13.83 -14.96 -16.52
N PHE A 365 -12.86 -14.45 -17.27
CA PHE A 365 -11.72 -15.25 -17.74
C PHE A 365 -10.68 -15.42 -16.64
N LYS A 366 -10.21 -16.64 -16.45
CA LYS A 366 -9.22 -17.02 -15.44
C LYS A 366 -8.02 -17.65 -16.12
N PHE A 367 -6.84 -17.09 -15.85
CA PHE A 367 -5.58 -17.62 -16.36
C PHE A 367 -4.44 -17.32 -15.40
N SER A 368 -3.31 -18.00 -15.57
CA SER A 368 -2.18 -17.90 -14.66
C SER A 368 -0.86 -18.19 -15.38
N GLY A 369 0.26 -17.99 -14.69
CA GLY A 369 1.60 -18.22 -15.22
C GLY A 369 2.09 -17.04 -16.06
N TYR A 370 2.98 -17.32 -17.00
CA TYR A 370 3.64 -16.31 -17.82
C TYR A 370 2.68 -15.37 -18.60
N PRO A 371 1.60 -15.86 -19.24
CA PRO A 371 0.63 -14.97 -19.89
C PRO A 371 -0.06 -14.01 -18.89
N ALA A 372 -0.38 -14.49 -17.70
CA ALA A 372 -0.96 -13.65 -16.66
C ALA A 372 0.02 -12.60 -16.15
N TRP A 373 1.29 -12.95 -16.03
CA TRP A 373 2.37 -12.03 -15.66
C TRP A 373 2.57 -10.94 -16.71
N LEU A 374 2.59 -11.29 -18.00
CA LEU A 374 2.65 -10.29 -19.08
C LEU A 374 1.45 -9.35 -19.04
N PHE A 375 0.25 -9.89 -18.83
CA PHE A 375 -0.97 -9.09 -18.72
C PHE A 375 -0.91 -8.16 -17.51
N TRP A 376 -0.45 -8.66 -16.35
CA TRP A 376 -0.27 -7.87 -15.13
C TRP A 376 0.68 -6.69 -15.39
N ASN A 377 1.86 -6.94 -15.96
CA ASN A 377 2.84 -5.91 -16.27
C ASN A 377 2.28 -4.88 -17.28
N ALA A 378 1.69 -5.33 -18.37
CA ALA A 378 1.14 -4.45 -19.42
C ALA A 378 0.02 -3.55 -18.84
N LEU A 379 -0.89 -4.13 -18.04
CA LEU A 379 -1.97 -3.36 -17.43
C LEU A 379 -1.45 -2.34 -16.42
N HIS A 380 -0.51 -2.71 -15.56
CA HIS A 380 0.05 -1.80 -14.55
C HIS A 380 0.89 -0.69 -15.20
N LEU A 381 1.66 -1.02 -16.23
CA LEU A 381 2.37 -0.01 -17.03
C LEU A 381 1.40 0.98 -17.69
N TYR A 382 0.32 0.49 -18.29
CA TYR A 382 -0.72 1.34 -18.89
C TYR A 382 -1.43 2.22 -17.85
N LYS A 383 -1.69 1.70 -16.64
CA LYS A 383 -2.34 2.42 -15.55
C LYS A 383 -1.42 3.40 -14.81
N LEU A 384 -0.13 3.26 -14.96
CA LEU A 384 0.85 4.16 -14.34
C LEU A 384 0.69 5.57 -14.90
N VAL A 385 0.51 6.53 -14.02
CA VAL A 385 0.26 7.92 -14.41
C VAL A 385 1.56 8.61 -14.87
N GLY A 386 1.52 9.18 -16.08
CA GLY A 386 2.63 9.91 -16.67
C GLY A 386 3.47 9.07 -17.64
N PHE A 387 3.47 9.47 -18.92
CA PHE A 387 4.19 8.76 -19.99
C PHE A 387 5.69 8.58 -19.70
N ARG A 388 6.33 9.60 -19.13
CA ARG A 388 7.73 9.50 -18.67
C ARG A 388 7.93 8.36 -17.67
N LYS A 389 7.00 8.18 -16.74
CA LYS A 389 7.06 7.13 -15.71
C LYS A 389 6.87 5.74 -16.31
N GLN A 390 5.98 5.63 -17.30
CA GLN A 390 5.79 4.39 -18.05
C GLN A 390 7.08 3.95 -18.76
N ILE A 391 7.78 4.88 -19.43
CA ILE A 391 9.07 4.60 -20.07
C ILE A 391 10.11 4.19 -19.01
N GLN A 392 10.21 4.93 -17.91
CA GLN A 392 11.19 4.66 -16.85
C GLN A 392 11.01 3.26 -16.24
N VAL A 393 9.77 2.87 -15.89
CA VAL A 393 9.48 1.52 -15.36
C VAL A 393 9.73 0.45 -16.41
N ALA A 394 9.35 0.67 -17.67
CA ALA A 394 9.64 -0.27 -18.74
C ALA A 394 11.15 -0.48 -18.95
N LEU A 395 11.95 0.59 -18.80
CA LEU A 395 13.41 0.51 -18.83
C LEU A 395 13.96 -0.25 -17.63
N ASP A 396 13.48 0.01 -16.40
CA ASP A 396 13.89 -0.73 -15.21
C ASP A 396 13.67 -2.24 -15.41
N TRP A 397 12.48 -2.64 -15.87
CA TRP A 397 12.18 -4.05 -16.16
C TRP A 397 13.05 -4.65 -17.27
N SER A 398 13.38 -3.86 -18.30
CA SER A 398 14.23 -4.30 -19.40
C SER A 398 15.68 -4.44 -18.96
N LEU A 399 16.21 -3.48 -18.21
CA LEU A 399 17.58 -3.50 -17.71
C LEU A 399 17.80 -4.64 -16.71
N ALA A 400 16.81 -4.93 -15.86
CA ALA A 400 16.88 -6.02 -14.90
C ALA A 400 17.01 -7.42 -15.53
N GLN A 401 16.75 -7.58 -16.85
CA GLN A 401 16.99 -8.83 -17.57
C GLN A 401 18.49 -9.05 -17.89
N PHE A 402 19.27 -7.97 -17.97
CA PHE A 402 20.67 -8.03 -18.42
C PHE A 402 21.66 -7.57 -17.34
N PHE A 403 21.20 -6.75 -16.42
CA PHE A 403 22.03 -6.15 -15.37
C PHE A 403 21.50 -6.51 -13.98
N PRO A 404 22.38 -6.54 -12.97
CA PRO A 404 21.94 -6.72 -11.60
C PRO A 404 21.07 -5.57 -11.11
N ARG A 405 20.24 -5.85 -10.12
CA ARG A 405 19.47 -4.82 -9.39
C ARG A 405 20.43 -3.89 -8.64
N ASP A 406 20.05 -2.62 -8.47
CA ASP A 406 20.84 -1.67 -7.67
C ASP A 406 20.64 -1.95 -6.18
N SER A 407 21.72 -2.24 -5.49
CA SER A 407 21.77 -2.55 -4.06
C SER A 407 22.39 -1.43 -3.22
N SER A 408 22.49 -0.24 -3.76
CA SER A 408 23.01 0.89 -2.99
C SER A 408 22.08 1.22 -1.82
N VAL A 409 22.59 1.19 -0.59
CA VAL A 409 21.88 1.62 0.61
C VAL A 409 21.86 3.14 0.64
N MET A 410 20.69 3.74 0.50
CA MET A 410 20.55 5.20 0.46
C MET A 410 20.20 5.81 1.81
N ARG A 411 19.63 5.03 2.71
CA ARG A 411 19.31 5.42 4.08
C ARG A 411 19.90 4.39 5.02
N HIS A 412 20.42 4.82 6.18
CA HIS A 412 20.83 3.88 7.21
C HIS A 412 19.58 3.42 7.97
N PRO A 413 19.11 2.18 7.75
CA PRO A 413 17.98 1.64 8.50
C PRO A 413 18.36 1.53 9.99
N PRO A 414 17.37 1.51 10.89
CA PRO A 414 17.64 1.17 12.29
C PRO A 414 18.30 -0.20 12.33
N ARG A 415 19.38 -0.33 13.09
CA ARG A 415 20.14 -1.59 13.21
C ARG A 415 19.19 -2.74 13.54
N CYS A 416 19.31 -3.84 12.80
CA CYS A 416 18.62 -5.09 13.13
C CYS A 416 18.87 -5.44 14.60
N SER A 417 17.80 -5.82 15.33
CA SER A 417 17.91 -6.20 16.74
C SER A 417 18.87 -7.38 16.98
N ILE A 418 19.04 -8.26 16.01
CA ILE A 418 20.01 -9.37 16.05
C ILE A 418 21.44 -8.86 15.78
N CYS A 419 21.61 -7.92 14.84
CA CYS A 419 22.91 -7.29 14.55
C CYS A 419 23.38 -6.39 15.69
N ALA A 420 22.48 -5.69 16.35
CA ALA A 420 22.77 -4.83 17.49
C ALA A 420 23.27 -5.59 18.74
N GLN A 421 23.02 -6.91 18.81
CA GLN A 421 23.51 -7.76 19.89
C GLN A 421 24.96 -8.27 19.65
N ARG A 422 25.62 -7.89 18.58
CA ARG A 422 27.06 -8.14 18.40
C ARG A 422 27.83 -7.21 19.33
N PRO A 423 28.75 -7.75 20.17
CA PRO A 423 29.72 -6.91 20.86
C PRO A 423 30.54 -6.15 19.83
N ALA A 424 30.84 -4.89 20.12
CA ALA A 424 31.67 -4.07 19.24
C ALA A 424 32.99 -4.77 18.93
N PRO A 425 33.54 -4.65 17.70
CA PRO A 425 34.86 -5.20 17.40
C PRO A 425 35.89 -4.54 18.33
N GLY A 426 36.38 -5.27 19.31
CA GLY A 426 37.31 -4.80 20.34
C GLY A 426 36.98 -5.24 21.77
N GLU A 427 35.77 -5.70 22.07
CA GLU A 427 35.41 -6.17 23.42
C GLU A 427 35.71 -7.65 23.69
N ARG A 428 36.41 -8.33 22.77
CA ARG A 428 36.74 -9.76 22.89
C ARG A 428 38.12 -10.06 23.52
N GLU A 429 38.82 -9.05 24.02
CA GLU A 429 40.07 -9.29 24.75
C GLU A 429 40.02 -8.59 26.09
N VAL A 430 39.38 -9.18 27.06
CA VAL A 430 39.77 -9.22 28.52
C VAL A 430 38.74 -10.09 29.22
N ALA A 431 38.98 -11.42 29.20
CA ALA A 431 38.60 -12.31 30.27
C ALA A 431 39.39 -13.65 30.14
#